data_795df808fe3df9f31c035fca88f47732
#
_entry.id   795df808fe3df9f31c035fca88f47732
#
_cell.length_a   1.000
_cell.length_b   1.000
_cell.length_c   1.000
_cell.angle_alpha   90.00
_cell.angle_beta   90.00
_cell.angle_gamma   90.00
#
_symmetry.space_group_name_H-M   'P 1'
#
loop_
_entity.id
_entity.type
_entity.pdbx_description
1 polymer ?
#
loop_
_entity_poly.entity_id
_entity_poly.type
_entity_poly.pdbx_seq_one_letter_code
_entity_poly.pdbx_strand_id
1 'polypeptide(L)'
;MSASAPVSAPPPIPPASVAPRAGSPLAGFFIDLGIAAVTLFGLSMITGLLWGFYRAIMVSRANAEANGGVLSPDAIGAAVGQPGALAQILMALIATGGAALLLYFWRRPANADERLASRQALRRPSTWGWTLLVATLIVLGSNGIAFLARQFGIEPVPTNVELMQNAIARFPLFLVLFAVVLAPAYEELLFRRVLFGRLWQAGRPWLGIILSSLAFALVHEVPGLSKNSLLGMAQLWLVYGGMGAAFCWLYQRTGTLWAAITAHALNNAVALAAMVFLGST
;
A
#
# COMPACT_ATOMS: atom_id res chain seq x y z
N MET A 1 30.91 6.71 -41.22
CA MET A 1 29.84 5.72 -41.15
C MET A 1 29.53 5.49 -39.65
N SER A 2 28.52 6.16 -39.15
CA SER A 2 28.12 6.05 -37.72
C SER A 2 27.12 4.90 -37.62
N ALA A 3 27.52 3.82 -36.95
CA ALA A 3 26.62 2.70 -36.67
C ALA A 3 25.61 3.12 -35.59
N SER A 4 24.32 3.24 -35.97
CA SER A 4 23.24 3.45 -35.05
C SER A 4 23.14 2.27 -34.07
N ALA A 5 23.24 2.54 -32.79
CA ALA A 5 23.03 1.53 -31.74
C ALA A 5 21.65 0.88 -31.91
N PRO A 6 21.53 -0.45 -31.75
CA PRO A 6 20.25 -1.14 -31.90
C PRO A 6 19.28 -0.64 -30.84
N VAL A 7 18.10 -0.18 -31.27
CA VAL A 7 16.97 0.15 -30.40
C VAL A 7 16.62 -1.13 -29.64
N SER A 8 16.79 -1.11 -28.32
CA SER A 8 16.45 -2.27 -27.47
C SER A 8 14.96 -2.59 -27.64
N ALA A 9 14.66 -3.81 -28.07
CA ALA A 9 13.28 -4.30 -28.19
C ALA A 9 12.51 -4.09 -26.89
N PRO A 10 11.20 -3.76 -26.95
CA PRO A 10 10.38 -3.66 -25.75
C PRO A 10 10.43 -4.98 -24.97
N PRO A 11 10.36 -4.92 -23.62
CA PRO A 11 10.41 -6.14 -22.79
C PRO A 11 9.29 -7.09 -23.22
N PRO A 12 9.58 -8.42 -23.29
CA PRO A 12 8.57 -9.38 -23.67
C PRO A 12 7.35 -9.31 -22.75
N ILE A 13 6.18 -9.28 -23.37
CA ILE A 13 4.90 -9.43 -22.64
C ILE A 13 5.02 -10.76 -21.85
N PRO A 14 4.74 -10.77 -20.52
CA PRO A 14 4.78 -12.00 -19.77
C PRO A 14 3.95 -13.07 -20.48
N PRO A 15 4.45 -14.29 -20.66
CA PRO A 15 3.68 -15.34 -21.30
C PRO A 15 2.32 -15.47 -20.62
N ALA A 16 1.26 -15.55 -21.43
CA ALA A 16 -0.11 -15.67 -20.96
C ALA A 16 -0.23 -16.90 -20.06
N SER A 17 -0.16 -16.70 -18.75
CA SER A 17 -0.34 -17.76 -17.79
C SER A 17 -1.83 -18.06 -17.68
N VAL A 18 -2.23 -19.25 -18.06
CA VAL A 18 -3.56 -19.84 -17.99
C VAL A 18 -4.53 -19.29 -19.06
N ALA A 19 -5.14 -20.21 -19.82
CA ALA A 19 -6.20 -19.94 -20.77
C ALA A 19 -7.22 -18.95 -20.18
N PRO A 20 -7.72 -17.97 -20.96
CA PRO A 20 -8.65 -16.98 -20.45
C PRO A 20 -9.85 -17.70 -19.82
N ARG A 21 -10.01 -17.63 -18.52
CA ARG A 21 -11.29 -18.02 -17.91
C ARG A 21 -12.36 -17.19 -18.63
N ALA A 22 -13.42 -17.86 -19.12
CA ALA A 22 -14.54 -17.24 -19.79
C ALA A 22 -15.14 -16.16 -18.88
N GLY A 23 -14.79 -14.88 -19.12
CA GLY A 23 -15.24 -13.75 -18.34
C GLY A 23 -14.53 -12.45 -18.75
N SER A 24 -15.20 -11.33 -18.61
CA SER A 24 -14.60 -10.01 -18.87
C SER A 24 -13.41 -9.76 -17.92
N PRO A 25 -12.23 -9.40 -18.44
CA PRO A 25 -11.09 -9.01 -17.59
C PRO A 25 -11.43 -7.86 -16.64
N LEU A 26 -12.29 -6.96 -17.06
CA LEU A 26 -12.78 -5.84 -16.26
C LEU A 26 -13.68 -6.32 -15.10
N ALA A 27 -14.62 -7.22 -15.38
CA ALA A 27 -15.42 -7.85 -14.32
C ALA A 27 -14.52 -8.59 -13.31
N GLY A 28 -13.51 -9.30 -13.82
CA GLY A 28 -12.51 -9.96 -12.96
C GLY A 28 -11.73 -8.98 -12.08
N PHE A 29 -11.41 -7.79 -12.57
CA PHE A 29 -10.78 -6.73 -11.79
C PHE A 29 -11.68 -6.27 -10.63
N PHE A 30 -12.94 -5.97 -10.90
CA PHE A 30 -13.88 -5.53 -9.86
C PHE A 30 -14.24 -6.65 -8.87
N ILE A 31 -14.28 -7.90 -9.30
CA ILE A 31 -14.45 -9.05 -8.40
C ILE A 31 -13.24 -9.14 -7.46
N ASP A 32 -12.00 -9.05 -7.97
CA ASP A 32 -10.80 -9.09 -7.13
C ASP A 32 -10.74 -7.88 -6.17
N LEU A 33 -11.12 -6.70 -6.64
CA LEU A 33 -11.22 -5.50 -5.80
C LEU A 33 -12.28 -5.66 -4.70
N GLY A 34 -13.46 -6.20 -5.05
CA GLY A 34 -14.52 -6.49 -4.09
C GLY A 34 -14.09 -7.51 -3.03
N ILE A 35 -13.43 -8.61 -3.44
CA ILE A 35 -12.89 -9.61 -2.52
C ILE A 35 -11.83 -8.96 -1.60
N ALA A 36 -10.94 -8.11 -2.15
CA ALA A 36 -9.97 -7.38 -1.35
C ALA A 36 -10.65 -6.52 -0.28
N ALA A 37 -11.64 -5.72 -0.68
CA ALA A 37 -12.38 -4.85 0.22
C ALA A 37 -13.12 -5.62 1.32
N VAL A 38 -13.83 -6.69 0.97
CA VAL A 38 -14.55 -7.54 1.94
C VAL A 38 -13.57 -8.22 2.90
N THR A 39 -12.45 -8.72 2.40
CA THR A 39 -11.43 -9.38 3.25
C THR A 39 -10.77 -8.38 4.19
N LEU A 40 -10.38 -7.21 3.67
CA LEU A 40 -9.78 -6.13 4.46
C LEU A 40 -10.74 -5.68 5.57
N PHE A 41 -11.99 -5.38 5.23
CA PHE A 41 -13.00 -4.95 6.19
C PHE A 41 -13.31 -6.05 7.23
N GLY A 42 -13.49 -7.29 6.78
CA GLY A 42 -13.76 -8.43 7.68
C GLY A 42 -12.62 -8.69 8.64
N LEU A 43 -11.37 -8.71 8.18
CA LEU A 43 -10.20 -8.88 9.04
C LEU A 43 -9.99 -7.69 9.99
N SER A 44 -10.23 -6.46 9.52
CA SER A 44 -10.19 -5.27 10.38
C SER A 44 -11.22 -5.36 11.51
N MET A 45 -12.43 -5.77 11.19
CA MET A 45 -13.51 -5.95 12.18
C MET A 45 -13.17 -7.07 13.18
N ILE A 46 -12.70 -8.23 12.70
CA ILE A 46 -12.31 -9.34 13.56
C ILE A 46 -11.18 -8.93 14.51
N THR A 47 -10.12 -8.33 13.99
CA THR A 47 -8.98 -7.90 14.80
C THR A 47 -9.35 -6.79 15.79
N GLY A 48 -10.23 -5.88 15.40
CA GLY A 48 -10.79 -4.85 16.27
C GLY A 48 -11.61 -5.43 17.41
N LEU A 49 -12.49 -6.39 17.13
CA LEU A 49 -13.29 -7.09 18.15
C LEU A 49 -12.40 -7.90 19.11
N LEU A 50 -11.41 -8.64 18.59
CA LEU A 50 -10.47 -9.38 19.43
C LEU A 50 -9.67 -8.45 20.35
N TRP A 51 -9.21 -7.32 19.84
CA TRP A 51 -8.52 -6.32 20.64
C TRP A 51 -9.45 -5.72 21.72
N GLY A 52 -10.67 -5.32 21.34
CA GLY A 52 -11.66 -4.78 22.29
C GLY A 52 -11.99 -5.75 23.39
N PHE A 53 -12.21 -7.03 23.06
CA PHE A 53 -12.46 -8.10 24.02
C PHE A 53 -11.28 -8.32 24.98
N TYR A 54 -10.05 -8.40 24.44
CA TYR A 54 -8.84 -8.49 25.26
C TYR A 54 -8.72 -7.31 26.22
N ARG A 55 -8.92 -6.08 25.74
CA ARG A 55 -8.85 -4.88 26.57
C ARG A 55 -9.92 -4.85 27.65
N ALA A 56 -11.15 -5.27 27.34
CA ALA A 56 -12.24 -5.35 28.31
C ALA A 56 -11.90 -6.31 29.45
N ILE A 57 -11.31 -7.48 29.15
CA ILE A 57 -10.86 -8.42 30.18
C ILE A 57 -9.77 -7.78 31.06
N MET A 58 -8.77 -7.12 30.46
CA MET A 58 -7.67 -6.52 31.21
C MET A 58 -8.14 -5.37 32.11
N VAL A 59 -9.06 -4.52 31.64
CA VAL A 59 -9.66 -3.43 32.41
C VAL A 59 -10.47 -4.00 33.58
N SER A 60 -11.28 -5.03 33.33
CA SER A 60 -12.12 -5.65 34.37
C SER A 60 -11.28 -6.30 35.47
N ARG A 61 -10.18 -7.00 35.09
CA ARG A 61 -9.26 -7.60 36.06
C ARG A 61 -8.54 -6.53 36.89
N ALA A 62 -7.99 -5.51 36.27
CA ALA A 62 -7.29 -4.43 36.96
C ALA A 62 -8.23 -3.71 37.95
N ASN A 63 -9.49 -3.50 37.58
CA ASN A 63 -10.47 -2.91 38.51
C ASN A 63 -10.82 -3.84 39.68
N ALA A 64 -10.99 -5.14 39.43
CA ALA A 64 -11.30 -6.11 40.49
C ALA A 64 -10.15 -6.17 41.52
N GLU A 65 -8.91 -6.13 41.06
CA GLU A 65 -7.71 -6.09 41.91
C GLU A 65 -7.59 -4.80 42.74
N ALA A 66 -7.90 -3.65 42.11
CA ALA A 66 -7.73 -2.35 42.76
C ALA A 66 -8.89 -1.96 43.69
N ASN A 67 -10.15 -2.26 43.28
CA ASN A 67 -11.36 -1.74 43.93
C ASN A 67 -12.30 -2.81 44.46
N GLY A 68 -12.02 -4.11 44.22
CA GLY A 68 -12.81 -5.24 44.68
C GLY A 68 -14.25 -5.33 44.08
N GLY A 69 -14.54 -4.51 43.06
CA GLY A 69 -15.87 -4.39 42.46
C GLY A 69 -15.92 -4.80 40.98
N VAL A 70 -17.13 -5.05 40.48
CA VAL A 70 -17.37 -5.33 39.07
C VAL A 70 -17.79 -4.03 38.38
N LEU A 71 -17.09 -3.68 37.26
CA LEU A 71 -17.45 -2.54 36.44
C LEU A 71 -18.74 -2.82 35.65
N SER A 72 -19.59 -1.81 35.51
CA SER A 72 -20.71 -1.88 34.57
C SER A 72 -20.22 -1.99 33.11
N PRO A 73 -21.02 -2.54 32.18
CA PRO A 73 -20.66 -2.62 30.77
C PRO A 73 -20.25 -1.27 30.16
N ASP A 74 -20.94 -0.18 30.51
CA ASP A 74 -20.66 1.17 30.05
C ASP A 74 -19.30 1.68 30.55
N ALA A 75 -19.00 1.41 31.85
CA ALA A 75 -17.69 1.78 32.42
C ALA A 75 -16.55 0.97 31.80
N ILE A 76 -16.75 -0.30 31.48
CA ILE A 76 -15.79 -1.12 30.74
C ILE A 76 -15.59 -0.51 29.33
N GLY A 77 -16.66 -0.20 28.61
CA GLY A 77 -16.60 0.39 27.26
C GLY A 77 -15.82 1.70 27.25
N ALA A 78 -16.07 2.59 28.21
CA ALA A 78 -15.33 3.85 28.35
C ALA A 78 -13.83 3.63 28.67
N ALA A 79 -13.50 2.65 29.49
CA ALA A 79 -12.13 2.36 29.90
C ALA A 79 -11.30 1.55 28.87
N VAL A 80 -11.94 0.87 27.93
CA VAL A 80 -11.26 0.13 26.83
C VAL A 80 -10.42 1.08 25.99
N GLY A 81 -10.95 2.27 25.64
CA GLY A 81 -10.25 3.29 24.87
C GLY A 81 -10.01 2.91 23.41
N GLN A 82 -9.07 3.60 22.76
CA GLN A 82 -8.66 3.34 21.38
C GLN A 82 -7.41 2.44 21.31
N PRO A 83 -7.26 1.62 20.24
CA PRO A 83 -6.03 0.87 20.02
C PRO A 83 -4.82 1.80 19.95
N GLY A 84 -3.74 1.47 20.65
CA GLY A 84 -2.46 2.17 20.51
C GLY A 84 -1.82 1.90 19.16
N ALA A 85 -0.80 2.68 18.79
CA ALA A 85 -0.17 2.65 17.48
C ALA A 85 0.30 1.25 17.06
N LEU A 86 0.91 0.47 17.95
CA LEU A 86 1.33 -0.90 17.65
C LEU A 86 0.14 -1.80 17.27
N ALA A 87 -0.95 -1.73 18.05
CA ALA A 87 -2.15 -2.53 17.77
C ALA A 87 -2.77 -2.13 16.43
N GLN A 88 -2.87 -0.83 16.13
CA GLN A 88 -3.38 -0.34 14.84
C GLN A 88 -2.53 -0.83 13.66
N ILE A 89 -1.19 -0.77 13.75
CA ILE A 89 -0.29 -1.25 12.69
C ILE A 89 -0.43 -2.78 12.52
N LEU A 90 -0.51 -3.54 13.60
CA LEU A 90 -0.71 -5.00 13.52
C LEU A 90 -2.06 -5.35 12.89
N MET A 91 -3.13 -4.64 13.24
CA MET A 91 -4.44 -4.81 12.63
C MET A 91 -4.40 -4.48 11.13
N ALA A 92 -3.76 -3.37 10.75
CA ALA A 92 -3.58 -2.99 9.35
C ALA A 92 -2.77 -4.06 8.59
N LEU A 93 -1.68 -4.56 9.17
CA LEU A 93 -0.85 -5.61 8.57
C LEU A 93 -1.66 -6.90 8.35
N ILE A 94 -2.46 -7.33 9.33
CA ILE A 94 -3.30 -8.53 9.20
C ILE A 94 -4.38 -8.30 8.14
N ALA A 95 -5.04 -7.16 8.14
CA ALA A 95 -6.16 -6.87 7.24
C ALA A 95 -5.68 -6.71 5.79
N THR A 96 -4.74 -5.82 5.54
CA THR A 96 -4.26 -5.52 4.17
C THR A 96 -3.31 -6.59 3.66
N GLY A 97 -2.39 -7.07 4.49
CA GLY A 97 -1.50 -8.17 4.16
C GLY A 97 -2.27 -9.47 3.92
N GLY A 98 -3.26 -9.77 4.77
CA GLY A 98 -4.14 -10.93 4.61
C GLY A 98 -4.95 -10.88 3.31
N ALA A 99 -5.52 -9.73 2.95
CA ALA A 99 -6.23 -9.55 1.69
C ALA A 99 -5.29 -9.73 0.47
N ALA A 100 -4.09 -9.16 0.52
CA ALA A 100 -3.09 -9.30 -0.54
C ALA A 100 -2.65 -10.76 -0.74
N LEU A 101 -2.32 -11.46 0.34
CA LEU A 101 -1.91 -12.87 0.30
C LEU A 101 -3.04 -13.79 -0.15
N LEU A 102 -4.27 -13.61 0.39
CA LEU A 102 -5.43 -14.38 -0.03
C LEU A 102 -5.63 -14.27 -1.54
N LEU A 103 -5.68 -13.04 -2.08
CA LEU A 103 -5.89 -12.83 -3.50
C LEU A 103 -4.73 -13.33 -4.35
N TYR A 104 -3.50 -13.16 -3.89
CA TYR A 104 -2.34 -13.68 -4.59
C TYR A 104 -2.41 -15.20 -4.72
N PHE A 105 -2.55 -15.93 -3.61
CA PHE A 105 -2.53 -17.40 -3.64
C PHE A 105 -3.77 -18.00 -4.27
N TRP A 106 -4.93 -17.41 -4.08
CA TRP A 106 -6.19 -17.94 -4.62
C TRP A 106 -6.45 -17.53 -6.06
N ARG A 107 -6.18 -16.26 -6.40
CA ARG A 107 -6.63 -15.69 -7.68
C ARG A 107 -5.53 -15.49 -8.70
N ARG A 108 -4.30 -15.16 -8.26
CA ARG A 108 -3.22 -14.70 -9.14
C ARG A 108 -1.82 -15.20 -8.73
N PRO A 109 -1.63 -16.50 -8.38
CA PRO A 109 -0.32 -16.99 -8.02
C PRO A 109 0.65 -16.85 -9.21
N ALA A 110 1.91 -16.55 -8.94
CA ALA A 110 2.94 -16.56 -9.97
C ALA A 110 3.28 -18.01 -10.34
N ASN A 111 3.32 -18.31 -11.64
CA ASN A 111 3.80 -19.60 -12.12
C ASN A 111 5.35 -19.69 -12.12
N ALA A 112 5.91 -20.85 -12.50
CA ALA A 112 7.35 -21.08 -12.50
C ALA A 112 8.08 -20.14 -13.47
N ASP A 113 7.52 -19.93 -14.66
CA ASP A 113 8.13 -19.09 -15.72
C ASP A 113 8.14 -17.62 -15.33
N GLU A 114 7.04 -17.13 -14.75
CA GLU A 114 6.96 -15.76 -14.22
C GLU A 114 7.98 -15.53 -13.10
N ARG A 115 8.16 -16.50 -12.19
CA ARG A 115 9.18 -16.42 -11.14
C ARG A 115 10.60 -16.43 -11.69
N LEU A 116 10.85 -17.28 -12.71
CA LEU A 116 12.16 -17.31 -13.37
C LEU A 116 12.45 -16.01 -14.10
N ALA A 117 11.50 -15.49 -14.88
CA ALA A 117 11.62 -14.22 -15.59
C ALA A 117 11.88 -13.05 -14.61
N SER A 118 11.16 -13.01 -13.48
CA SER A 118 11.37 -12.02 -12.43
C SER A 118 12.78 -12.09 -11.83
N ARG A 119 13.30 -13.32 -11.55
CA ARG A 119 14.68 -13.51 -11.06
C ARG A 119 15.72 -13.06 -12.07
N GLN A 120 15.50 -13.32 -13.36
CA GLN A 120 16.38 -12.86 -14.43
C GLN A 120 16.37 -11.32 -14.56
N ALA A 121 15.18 -10.70 -14.44
CA ALA A 121 15.04 -9.26 -14.45
C ALA A 121 15.82 -8.58 -13.31
N LEU A 122 15.85 -9.17 -12.12
CA LEU A 122 16.61 -8.67 -10.97
C LEU A 122 18.12 -8.61 -11.21
N ARG A 123 18.65 -9.46 -12.10
CA ARG A 123 20.09 -9.49 -12.45
C ARG A 123 20.48 -8.43 -13.47
N ARG A 124 19.52 -7.71 -14.06
CA ARG A 124 19.78 -6.67 -15.07
C ARG A 124 20.07 -5.35 -14.38
N PRO A 125 21.23 -4.70 -14.63
CA PRO A 125 21.53 -3.37 -14.07
C PRO A 125 20.49 -2.32 -14.44
N SER A 126 19.88 -2.41 -15.63
CA SER A 126 18.83 -1.52 -16.09
C SER A 126 17.56 -1.56 -15.20
N THR A 127 17.26 -2.70 -14.58
CA THR A 127 16.15 -2.80 -13.63
C THR A 127 16.35 -1.84 -12.46
N TRP A 128 17.53 -1.84 -11.89
CA TRP A 128 17.87 -0.99 -10.75
C TRP A 128 18.02 0.48 -11.15
N GLY A 129 18.54 0.77 -12.37
CA GLY A 129 18.56 2.12 -12.93
C GLY A 129 17.14 2.71 -13.05
N TRP A 130 16.18 1.95 -13.59
CA TRP A 130 14.78 2.36 -13.66
C TRP A 130 14.14 2.50 -12.27
N THR A 131 14.46 1.58 -11.34
CA THR A 131 13.94 1.63 -9.97
C THR A 131 14.36 2.92 -9.26
N LEU A 132 15.64 3.26 -9.31
CA LEU A 132 16.17 4.48 -8.70
C LEU A 132 15.61 5.73 -9.37
N LEU A 133 15.56 5.77 -10.69
CA LEU A 133 14.99 6.89 -11.43
C LEU A 133 13.53 7.14 -11.03
N VAL A 134 12.71 6.10 -11.04
CA VAL A 134 11.27 6.22 -10.68
C VAL A 134 11.11 6.63 -9.21
N ALA A 135 11.86 6.05 -8.28
CA ALA A 135 11.81 6.46 -6.87
C ALA A 135 12.18 7.94 -6.71
N THR A 136 13.25 8.41 -7.39
CA THR A 136 13.65 9.82 -7.37
C THR A 136 12.57 10.73 -7.95
N LEU A 137 11.99 10.37 -9.10
CA LEU A 137 10.92 11.15 -9.73
C LEU A 137 9.66 11.22 -8.87
N ILE A 138 9.31 10.15 -8.16
CA ILE A 138 8.20 10.15 -7.21
C ILE A 138 8.46 11.12 -6.07
N VAL A 139 9.65 11.06 -5.44
CA VAL A 139 10.00 11.95 -4.34
C VAL A 139 9.99 13.42 -4.80
N LEU A 140 10.65 13.73 -5.93
CA LEU A 140 10.68 15.09 -6.47
C LEU A 140 9.28 15.57 -6.89
N GLY A 141 8.50 14.72 -7.55
CA GLY A 141 7.16 15.04 -8.00
C GLY A 141 6.19 15.29 -6.84
N SER A 142 6.20 14.44 -5.82
CA SER A 142 5.37 14.61 -4.63
C SER A 142 5.67 15.90 -3.88
N ASN A 143 6.97 16.19 -3.68
CA ASN A 143 7.41 17.44 -3.05
C ASN A 143 7.10 18.65 -3.92
N GLY A 144 7.25 18.54 -5.26
CA GLY A 144 6.89 19.62 -6.19
C GLY A 144 5.39 19.93 -6.16
N ILE A 145 4.54 18.90 -6.16
CA ILE A 145 3.08 19.08 -6.01
C ILE A 145 2.75 19.74 -4.67
N ALA A 146 3.34 19.27 -3.57
CA ALA A 146 3.13 19.84 -2.25
C ALA A 146 3.59 21.30 -2.18
N PHE A 147 4.76 21.62 -2.74
CA PHE A 147 5.27 22.99 -2.82
C PHE A 147 4.31 23.90 -3.59
N LEU A 148 3.84 23.48 -4.77
CA LEU A 148 2.89 24.27 -5.56
C LEU A 148 1.56 24.45 -4.83
N ALA A 149 1.03 23.41 -4.20
CA ALA A 149 -0.24 23.48 -3.47
C ALA A 149 -0.20 24.45 -2.29
N ARG A 150 0.94 24.53 -1.60
CA ARG A 150 1.17 25.53 -0.50
C ARG A 150 1.04 26.97 -0.97
N GLN A 151 1.39 27.27 -2.23
CA GLN A 151 1.21 28.63 -2.78
C GLN A 151 -0.26 29.04 -2.84
N PHE A 152 -1.17 28.07 -2.78
CA PHE A 152 -2.63 28.27 -2.78
C PHE A 152 -3.25 27.96 -1.39
N GLY A 153 -2.43 27.85 -0.35
CA GLY A 153 -2.90 27.54 1.01
C GLY A 153 -3.43 26.11 1.19
N ILE A 154 -3.02 25.19 0.32
CA ILE A 154 -3.44 23.78 0.40
C ILE A 154 -2.29 22.97 1.05
N GLU A 155 -2.51 22.56 2.30
CA GLU A 155 -1.53 21.82 3.11
C GLU A 155 -2.21 20.61 3.78
N PRO A 156 -2.54 19.56 3.02
CA PRO A 156 -3.19 18.40 3.60
C PRO A 156 -2.22 17.59 4.45
N VAL A 157 -2.75 17.01 5.51
CA VAL A 157 -2.03 16.04 6.35
C VAL A 157 -2.55 14.64 6.01
N PRO A 158 -1.69 13.72 5.52
CA PRO A 158 -2.10 12.35 5.25
C PRO A 158 -2.68 11.69 6.50
N THR A 159 -3.78 10.93 6.32
CA THR A 159 -4.56 10.34 7.42
C THR A 159 -3.71 9.44 8.36
N ASN A 160 -2.62 8.87 7.86
CA ASN A 160 -1.75 7.98 8.63
C ASN A 160 -0.61 8.67 9.40
N VAL A 161 -0.40 9.99 9.25
CA VAL A 161 0.74 10.71 9.85
C VAL A 161 0.74 10.63 11.37
N GLU A 162 -0.39 10.87 12.02
CA GLU A 162 -0.51 10.78 13.49
C GLU A 162 -0.14 9.37 14.01
N LEU A 163 -0.58 8.32 13.30
CA LEU A 163 -0.23 6.96 13.62
C LEU A 163 1.29 6.72 13.50
N MET A 164 1.92 7.22 12.43
CA MET A 164 3.34 7.08 12.19
C MET A 164 4.17 7.84 13.25
N GLN A 165 3.77 9.06 13.63
CA GLN A 165 4.41 9.85 14.69
C GLN A 165 4.33 9.14 16.04
N ASN A 166 3.18 8.60 16.40
CA ASN A 166 3.01 7.84 17.64
C ASN A 166 3.81 6.53 17.64
N ALA A 167 3.92 5.88 16.48
CA ALA A 167 4.65 4.63 16.35
C ALA A 167 6.17 4.85 16.39
N ILE A 168 6.71 5.89 15.72
CA ILE A 168 8.16 6.17 15.72
C ILE A 168 8.67 6.52 17.12
N ALA A 169 7.87 7.22 17.91
CA ALA A 169 8.24 7.60 19.27
C ALA A 169 8.36 6.39 20.22
N ARG A 170 7.60 5.31 19.96
CA ARG A 170 7.50 4.16 20.89
C ARG A 170 8.11 2.88 20.34
N PHE A 171 8.04 2.65 19.02
CA PHE A 171 8.41 1.41 18.35
C PHE A 171 9.17 1.68 17.03
N PRO A 172 10.28 2.45 17.04
CA PRO A 172 10.93 2.93 15.81
C PRO A 172 11.36 1.80 14.87
N LEU A 173 12.00 0.75 15.38
CA LEU A 173 12.45 -0.37 14.55
C LEU A 173 11.29 -1.13 13.91
N PHE A 174 10.20 -1.32 14.66
CA PHE A 174 9.00 -1.97 14.12
C PHE A 174 8.33 -1.11 13.04
N LEU A 175 8.25 0.21 13.25
CA LEU A 175 7.72 1.11 12.25
C LEU A 175 8.56 1.11 10.97
N VAL A 176 9.89 1.13 11.08
CA VAL A 176 10.77 1.03 9.90
C VAL A 176 10.53 -0.28 9.16
N LEU A 177 10.49 -1.42 9.85
CA LEU A 177 10.20 -2.71 9.24
C LEU A 177 8.82 -2.71 8.55
N PHE A 178 7.80 -2.19 9.23
CA PHE A 178 6.45 -2.12 8.68
C PHE A 178 6.38 -1.20 7.45
N ALA A 179 6.77 0.07 7.60
CA ALA A 179 6.56 1.09 6.59
C ALA A 179 7.49 0.94 5.36
N VAL A 180 8.71 0.41 5.57
CA VAL A 180 9.71 0.31 4.49
C VAL A 180 9.75 -1.08 3.84
N VAL A 181 9.35 -2.12 4.55
CA VAL A 181 9.44 -3.49 4.02
C VAL A 181 8.07 -4.14 3.84
N LEU A 182 7.30 -4.26 4.93
CA LEU A 182 6.06 -5.06 4.90
C LEU A 182 4.95 -4.37 4.11
N ALA A 183 4.70 -3.09 4.36
CA ALA A 183 3.64 -2.35 3.67
C ALA A 183 3.88 -2.30 2.15
N PRO A 184 5.06 -1.86 1.64
CA PRO A 184 5.35 -1.94 0.21
C PRO A 184 5.18 -3.33 -0.38
N ALA A 185 5.60 -4.38 0.34
CA ALA A 185 5.53 -5.74 -0.18
C ALA A 185 4.09 -6.20 -0.43
N TYR A 186 3.19 -6.07 0.55
CA TYR A 186 1.81 -6.52 0.37
C TYR A 186 0.98 -5.56 -0.48
N GLU A 187 1.27 -4.25 -0.45
CA GLU A 187 0.57 -3.29 -1.29
C GLU A 187 0.90 -3.50 -2.77
N GLU A 188 2.18 -3.65 -3.12
CA GLU A 188 2.56 -3.96 -4.49
C GLU A 188 2.03 -5.33 -4.95
N LEU A 189 1.97 -6.31 -4.03
CA LEU A 189 1.37 -7.60 -4.33
C LEU A 189 -0.11 -7.46 -4.70
N LEU A 190 -0.88 -6.68 -3.95
CA LEU A 190 -2.31 -6.46 -4.21
C LEU A 190 -2.53 -5.60 -5.46
N PHE A 191 -1.95 -4.40 -5.47
CA PHE A 191 -2.28 -3.41 -6.50
C PHE A 191 -1.61 -3.71 -7.83
N ARG A 192 -0.32 -4.19 -7.84
CA ARG A 192 0.42 -4.41 -9.10
C ARG A 192 0.33 -5.83 -9.57
N ARG A 193 0.52 -6.81 -8.70
CA ARG A 193 0.44 -8.22 -9.14
C ARG A 193 -1.00 -8.66 -9.40
N VAL A 194 -1.93 -8.38 -8.47
CA VAL A 194 -3.31 -8.86 -8.59
C VAL A 194 -4.13 -7.95 -9.51
N LEU A 195 -4.34 -6.69 -9.11
CA LEU A 195 -5.28 -5.80 -9.79
C LEU A 195 -4.75 -5.34 -11.16
N PHE A 196 -3.61 -4.64 -11.20
CA PHE A 196 -3.01 -4.18 -12.45
C PHE A 196 -2.66 -5.37 -13.36
N GLY A 197 -2.02 -6.40 -12.82
CA GLY A 197 -1.58 -7.57 -13.56
C GLY A 197 -2.70 -8.28 -14.31
N ARG A 198 -3.93 -8.26 -13.78
CA ARG A 198 -5.10 -8.82 -14.48
C ARG A 198 -5.39 -8.14 -15.81
N LEU A 199 -5.42 -6.82 -15.80
CA LEU A 199 -5.74 -6.03 -17.00
C LEU A 199 -4.54 -5.97 -17.95
N TRP A 200 -3.32 -5.92 -17.43
CA TRP A 200 -2.11 -5.96 -18.23
C TRP A 200 -2.00 -7.27 -19.03
N GLN A 201 -2.21 -8.42 -18.39
CA GLN A 201 -2.19 -9.73 -19.08
C GLN A 201 -3.35 -9.90 -20.09
N ALA A 202 -4.42 -9.13 -19.94
CA ALA A 202 -5.52 -9.07 -20.89
C ALA A 202 -5.30 -8.07 -22.04
N GLY A 203 -4.07 -7.52 -22.18
CA GLY A 203 -3.73 -6.55 -23.23
C GLY A 203 -4.27 -5.14 -22.99
N ARG A 204 -4.71 -4.83 -21.75
CA ARG A 204 -5.29 -3.53 -21.38
C ARG A 204 -4.45 -2.80 -20.32
N PRO A 205 -3.14 -2.57 -20.53
CA PRO A 205 -2.26 -2.04 -19.49
C PRO A 205 -2.68 -0.63 -19.02
N TRP A 206 -3.07 0.25 -19.93
CA TRP A 206 -3.49 1.62 -19.57
C TRP A 206 -4.71 1.63 -18.65
N LEU A 207 -5.71 0.80 -18.96
CA LEU A 207 -6.87 0.67 -18.08
C LEU A 207 -6.47 0.10 -16.72
N GLY A 208 -5.53 -0.85 -16.70
CA GLY A 208 -4.97 -1.40 -15.47
C GLY A 208 -4.24 -0.36 -14.64
N ILE A 209 -3.42 0.49 -15.26
CA ILE A 209 -2.73 1.61 -14.60
C ILE A 209 -3.77 2.54 -13.96
N ILE A 210 -4.73 3.02 -14.72
CA ILE A 210 -5.74 3.97 -14.22
C ILE A 210 -6.53 3.38 -13.05
N LEU A 211 -7.12 2.21 -13.21
CA LEU A 211 -8.01 1.64 -12.19
C LEU A 211 -7.25 1.20 -10.94
N SER A 212 -6.06 0.60 -11.10
CA SER A 212 -5.24 0.20 -9.95
C SER A 212 -4.69 1.40 -9.17
N SER A 213 -4.30 2.47 -9.88
CA SER A 213 -3.80 3.69 -9.25
C SER A 213 -4.90 4.47 -8.53
N LEU A 214 -6.10 4.50 -9.11
CA LEU A 214 -7.27 5.09 -8.47
C LEU A 214 -7.64 4.32 -7.19
N ALA A 215 -7.68 2.99 -7.26
CA ALA A 215 -7.93 2.17 -6.07
C ALA A 215 -6.86 2.40 -5.00
N PHE A 216 -5.59 2.50 -5.39
CA PHE A 216 -4.47 2.79 -4.49
C PHE A 216 -4.63 4.16 -3.81
N ALA A 217 -4.97 5.21 -4.55
CA ALA A 217 -5.19 6.55 -4.01
C ALA A 217 -6.37 6.59 -3.02
N LEU A 218 -7.49 5.94 -3.38
CA LEU A 218 -8.70 5.94 -2.57
C LEU A 218 -8.53 5.21 -1.22
N VAL A 219 -7.72 4.14 -1.15
CA VAL A 219 -7.49 3.46 0.14
C VAL A 219 -6.53 4.22 1.06
N HIS A 220 -5.68 5.10 0.50
CA HIS A 220 -4.79 5.94 1.29
C HIS A 220 -5.49 7.16 1.88
N GLU A 221 -6.48 7.70 1.17
CA GLU A 221 -7.23 8.86 1.62
C GLU A 221 -8.72 8.63 1.30
N VAL A 222 -9.43 8.05 2.28
CA VAL A 222 -10.81 7.59 2.11
C VAL A 222 -11.78 8.77 2.29
N PRO A 223 -12.64 9.07 1.30
CA PRO A 223 -13.69 10.08 1.46
C PRO A 223 -14.57 9.80 2.67
N GLY A 224 -14.82 10.83 3.47
CA GLY A 224 -15.62 10.73 4.70
C GLY A 224 -14.86 10.26 5.96
N LEU A 225 -13.64 9.72 5.81
CA LEU A 225 -12.75 9.41 6.94
C LEU A 225 -11.59 10.43 7.05
N SER A 226 -11.24 11.07 5.94
CA SER A 226 -10.23 12.12 5.91
C SER A 226 -10.72 13.38 6.61
N LYS A 227 -9.82 14.02 7.38
CA LYS A 227 -10.03 15.34 8.00
C LYS A 227 -9.65 16.47 7.03
N ASN A 228 -9.11 16.17 5.86
CA ASN A 228 -8.67 17.13 4.87
C ASN A 228 -9.85 17.79 4.13
N SER A 229 -9.65 19.00 3.66
CA SER A 229 -10.57 19.66 2.73
C SER A 229 -10.64 18.87 1.41
N LEU A 230 -11.67 19.12 0.60
CA LEU A 230 -11.79 18.45 -0.71
C LEU A 230 -10.57 18.71 -1.60
N LEU A 231 -10.02 19.93 -1.61
CA LEU A 231 -8.81 20.26 -2.36
C LEU A 231 -7.57 19.56 -1.78
N GLY A 232 -7.46 19.45 -0.46
CA GLY A 232 -6.40 18.68 0.18
C GLY A 232 -6.46 17.19 -0.15
N MET A 233 -7.67 16.59 -0.11
CA MET A 233 -7.85 15.20 -0.56
C MET A 233 -7.50 15.03 -2.04
N ALA A 234 -7.92 15.96 -2.90
CA ALA A 234 -7.59 15.91 -4.33
C ALA A 234 -6.07 15.96 -4.58
N GLN A 235 -5.35 16.79 -3.82
CA GLN A 235 -3.89 16.81 -3.87
C GLN A 235 -3.28 15.47 -3.46
N LEU A 236 -3.74 14.87 -2.35
CA LEU A 236 -3.26 13.56 -1.90
C LEU A 236 -3.59 12.46 -2.90
N TRP A 237 -4.79 12.47 -3.49
CA TRP A 237 -5.14 11.53 -4.55
C TRP A 237 -4.28 11.69 -5.80
N LEU A 238 -3.90 12.92 -6.16
CA LEU A 238 -2.97 13.16 -7.26
C LEU A 238 -1.60 12.56 -6.97
N VAL A 239 -1.09 12.74 -5.75
CA VAL A 239 0.20 12.17 -5.31
C VAL A 239 0.14 10.64 -5.29
N TYR A 240 -0.81 10.05 -4.55
CA TYR A 240 -0.92 8.59 -4.43
C TYR A 240 -1.27 7.93 -5.77
N GLY A 241 -2.14 8.54 -6.58
CA GLY A 241 -2.47 8.05 -7.91
C GLY A 241 -1.28 8.11 -8.87
N GLY A 242 -0.50 9.19 -8.82
CA GLY A 242 0.75 9.33 -9.56
C GLY A 242 1.79 8.27 -9.17
N MET A 243 1.98 8.05 -7.86
CA MET A 243 2.81 6.96 -7.34
C MET A 243 2.30 5.60 -7.84
N GLY A 244 0.99 5.37 -7.74
CA GLY A 244 0.33 4.17 -8.22
C GLY A 244 0.63 3.87 -9.69
N ALA A 245 0.51 4.89 -10.54
CA ALA A 245 0.79 4.78 -11.97
C ALA A 245 2.28 4.53 -12.25
N ALA A 246 3.16 5.22 -11.54
CA ALA A 246 4.61 5.03 -11.67
C ALA A 246 5.05 3.61 -11.30
N PHE A 247 4.51 3.03 -10.21
CA PHE A 247 4.81 1.66 -9.81
C PHE A 247 4.22 0.62 -10.78
N CYS A 248 3.01 0.82 -11.33
CA CYS A 248 2.46 -0.03 -12.40
C CYS A 248 3.38 0.00 -13.64
N TRP A 249 3.77 1.19 -14.07
CA TRP A 249 4.67 1.37 -15.22
C TRP A 249 6.03 0.72 -14.97
N LEU A 250 6.62 0.90 -13.78
CA LEU A 250 7.91 0.30 -13.41
C LEU A 250 7.84 -1.23 -13.42
N TYR A 251 6.77 -1.81 -12.85
CA TYR A 251 6.54 -3.25 -12.90
C TYR A 251 6.42 -3.74 -14.35
N GLN A 252 5.65 -3.05 -15.18
CA GLN A 252 5.52 -3.38 -16.61
C GLN A 252 6.87 -3.26 -17.35
N ARG A 253 7.63 -2.21 -17.07
CA ARG A 253 8.91 -1.92 -17.74
C ARG A 253 10.00 -2.92 -17.38
N THR A 254 10.05 -3.37 -16.15
CA THR A 254 11.12 -4.24 -15.63
C THR A 254 10.76 -5.72 -15.68
N GLY A 255 9.46 -6.06 -15.67
CA GLY A 255 8.98 -7.44 -15.59
C GLY A 255 9.13 -8.06 -14.20
N THR A 256 9.48 -7.30 -13.18
CA THR A 256 9.62 -7.80 -11.80
C THR A 256 8.92 -6.91 -10.79
N LEU A 257 8.12 -7.53 -9.92
CA LEU A 257 7.42 -6.83 -8.84
C LEU A 257 8.39 -6.22 -7.83
N TRP A 258 9.58 -6.81 -7.67
CA TRP A 258 10.61 -6.34 -6.76
C TRP A 258 11.09 -4.92 -7.08
N ALA A 259 11.09 -4.52 -8.36
CA ALA A 259 11.42 -3.15 -8.74
C ALA A 259 10.42 -2.14 -8.16
N ALA A 260 9.11 -2.43 -8.27
CA ALA A 260 8.06 -1.59 -7.70
C ALA A 260 8.12 -1.60 -6.16
N ILE A 261 8.29 -2.77 -5.53
CA ILE A 261 8.46 -2.88 -4.07
C ILE A 261 9.64 -2.03 -3.59
N THR A 262 10.79 -2.12 -4.26
CA THR A 262 11.98 -1.35 -3.86
C THR A 262 11.78 0.16 -4.07
N ALA A 263 11.19 0.59 -5.18
CA ALA A 263 10.91 2.01 -5.41
C ALA A 263 9.94 2.58 -4.36
N HIS A 264 8.91 1.81 -4.00
CA HIS A 264 7.97 2.16 -2.95
C HIS A 264 8.67 2.21 -1.57
N ALA A 265 9.47 1.20 -1.24
CA ALA A 265 10.25 1.16 -0.01
C ALA A 265 11.20 2.37 0.12
N LEU A 266 11.88 2.75 -0.96
CA LEU A 266 12.75 3.93 -0.98
C LEU A 266 11.96 5.22 -0.75
N ASN A 267 10.80 5.38 -1.39
CA ASN A 267 9.93 6.52 -1.17
C ASN A 267 9.49 6.62 0.30
N ASN A 268 9.04 5.51 0.89
CA ASN A 268 8.61 5.48 2.29
C ASN A 268 9.77 5.72 3.25
N ALA A 269 10.97 5.20 2.94
CA ALA A 269 12.17 5.47 3.74
C ALA A 269 12.55 6.95 3.75
N VAL A 270 12.47 7.62 2.58
CA VAL A 270 12.72 9.07 2.47
C VAL A 270 11.66 9.87 3.25
N ALA A 271 10.37 9.52 3.09
CA ALA A 271 9.29 10.17 3.83
C ALA A 271 9.43 10.01 5.34
N LEU A 272 9.76 8.80 5.81
CA LEU A 272 9.99 8.52 7.23
C LEU A 272 11.22 9.27 7.76
N ALA A 273 12.31 9.31 6.99
CA ALA A 273 13.49 10.08 7.34
C ALA A 273 13.19 11.58 7.42
N ALA A 274 12.43 12.12 6.48
CA ALA A 274 12.00 13.53 6.50
C ALA A 274 11.15 13.83 7.76
N MET A 275 10.23 12.94 8.12
CA MET A 275 9.43 13.09 9.34
C MET A 275 10.29 13.11 10.61
N VAL A 276 11.33 12.24 10.69
CA VAL A 276 12.18 12.12 11.89
C VAL A 276 13.16 13.28 11.99
N PHE A 277 13.82 13.65 10.90
CA PHE A 277 14.95 14.59 10.95
C PHE A 277 14.56 16.04 10.65
N LEU A 278 13.48 16.28 9.90
CA LEU A 278 13.05 17.61 9.50
C LEU A 278 11.81 18.07 10.26
N GLY A 279 11.18 17.19 11.06
CA GLY A 279 9.91 17.49 11.73
C GLY A 279 8.79 17.83 10.75
N SER A 280 8.93 17.44 9.48
CA SER A 280 7.96 17.73 8.43
C SER A 280 6.73 16.83 8.61
N THR A 281 5.62 17.46 8.89
CA THR A 281 4.27 16.87 8.84
C THR A 281 3.63 17.20 7.51
#